data_867172305e9ae764aaac949a0a88bda7
#
_entry.id   867172305e9ae764aaac949a0a88bda7
#
_cell.length_a   1.000
_cell.length_b   1.000
_cell.length_c   1.000
_cell.angle_alpha   90.00
_cell.angle_beta   90.00
_cell.angle_gamma   90.00
#
_symmetry.space_group_name_H-M   'P 1'
#
loop_
_entity.id
_entity.type
_entity.pdbx_description
1 polymer ?
#
loop_
_entity_poly.entity_id
_entity_poly.type
_entity_poly.pdbx_seq_one_letter_code
_entity_poly.pdbx_strand_id
1 'polypeptide(L)'
;MITFYDETGKGYGAQVELKTKNAVNGERSISGTIVSNKQVLSRLDRGWSFTFDGELYKIIYAKPKDEGKNISLSFDAVHQFFYDFEHSNCYKEFNGSNRFEVYIEEIFKNSGYRYVIEAEAKAIRKENFGNASRLKMFKEIIKAAGLEFSVTGKVVRIVKKVGTDLSTVVRKNFNMNELTIEKNIGNFITYKKGLGAWKDENNHD
;
A
#
# COMPACT_ATOMS: atom_id res chain seq x y z
N MET A 1 -19.17 10.13 -12.29
CA MET A 1 -19.91 10.14 -11.01
C MET A 1 -19.54 8.88 -10.25
N ILE A 2 -19.23 8.98 -8.95
CA ILE A 2 -18.88 7.85 -8.07
C ILE A 2 -19.92 7.76 -6.97
N THR A 3 -20.28 6.53 -6.59
CA THR A 3 -21.15 6.28 -5.43
C THR A 3 -20.28 5.94 -4.22
N PHE A 4 -20.41 6.75 -3.17
CA PHE A 4 -19.80 6.53 -1.87
C PHE A 4 -20.80 5.82 -0.97
N TYR A 5 -20.34 4.86 -0.19
CA TYR A 5 -21.15 4.08 0.75
C TYR A 5 -20.73 4.40 2.17
N ASP A 6 -21.69 4.73 3.01
CA ASP A 6 -21.47 4.90 4.44
C ASP A 6 -21.30 3.54 5.15
N GLU A 7 -21.11 3.57 6.46
CA GLU A 7 -20.93 2.36 7.28
C GLU A 7 -22.18 1.49 7.33
N THR A 8 -23.36 2.03 7.01
CA THR A 8 -24.62 1.28 6.92
C THR A 8 -24.85 0.68 5.54
N GLY A 9 -23.98 0.97 4.57
CA GLY A 9 -24.09 0.54 3.17
C GLY A 9 -24.99 1.42 2.32
N LYS A 10 -25.43 2.57 2.84
CA LYS A 10 -26.23 3.52 2.07
C LYS A 10 -25.35 4.29 1.09
N GLY A 11 -25.76 4.33 -0.18
CA GLY A 11 -25.01 4.95 -1.27
C GLY A 11 -25.38 6.43 -1.50
N TYR A 12 -24.36 7.23 -1.82
CA TYR A 12 -24.47 8.65 -2.14
C TYR A 12 -23.63 8.97 -3.38
N GLY A 13 -24.27 9.36 -4.47
CA GLY A 13 -23.57 9.71 -5.71
C GLY A 13 -22.94 11.11 -5.64
N ALA A 14 -21.72 11.26 -6.09
CA ALA A 14 -21.06 12.55 -6.21
C ALA A 14 -20.18 12.66 -7.47
N GLN A 15 -19.99 13.90 -7.93
CA GLN A 15 -18.92 14.20 -8.89
C GLN A 15 -17.63 14.44 -8.13
N VAL A 16 -16.55 13.86 -8.63
CA VAL A 16 -15.27 13.89 -7.94
C VAL A 16 -14.13 13.95 -8.96
N GLU A 17 -13.13 14.72 -8.65
CA GLU A 17 -11.83 14.67 -9.31
C GLU A 17 -10.92 13.71 -8.55
N LEU A 18 -10.34 12.75 -9.25
CA LEU A 18 -9.52 11.69 -8.65
C LEU A 18 -8.08 11.76 -9.13
N LYS A 19 -7.16 11.47 -8.21
CA LYS A 19 -5.75 11.15 -8.49
C LYS A 19 -5.44 9.78 -7.94
N THR A 20 -4.99 8.87 -8.81
CA THR A 20 -4.65 7.50 -8.44
C THR A 20 -3.15 7.35 -8.22
N LYS A 21 -2.76 6.58 -7.22
CA LYS A 21 -1.40 6.14 -6.98
C LYS A 21 -1.37 4.62 -6.88
N ASN A 22 -0.54 3.99 -7.68
CA ASN A 22 -0.35 2.54 -7.67
C ASN A 22 1.15 2.25 -7.73
N ALA A 23 1.71 1.77 -6.66
CA ALA A 23 3.13 1.47 -6.54
C ALA A 23 3.37 -0.04 -6.45
N VAL A 24 4.38 -0.54 -7.14
CA VAL A 24 4.81 -1.95 -7.01
C VAL A 24 5.24 -2.21 -5.57
N ASN A 25 4.73 -3.29 -4.98
CA ASN A 25 4.89 -3.62 -3.55
C ASN A 25 4.49 -2.49 -2.59
N GLY A 26 3.84 -1.48 -3.12
CA GLY A 26 3.43 -0.30 -2.42
C GLY A 26 1.92 -0.24 -2.20
N GLU A 27 1.48 0.91 -1.75
CA GLU A 27 0.08 1.19 -1.51
C GLU A 27 -0.64 1.57 -2.81
N ARG A 28 -1.85 1.05 -2.98
CA ARG A 28 -2.81 1.55 -3.97
C ARG A 28 -3.72 2.53 -3.26
N SER A 29 -3.63 3.78 -3.63
CA SER A 29 -4.41 4.85 -3.01
C SER A 29 -5.04 5.77 -4.05
N ILE A 30 -6.10 6.44 -3.62
CA ILE A 30 -6.81 7.44 -4.39
C ILE A 30 -7.00 8.64 -3.49
N SER A 31 -6.60 9.81 -3.96
CA SER A 31 -7.02 11.07 -3.39
C SER A 31 -8.04 11.75 -4.28
N GLY A 32 -8.98 12.46 -3.71
CA GLY A 32 -10.02 13.12 -4.48
C GLY A 32 -10.58 14.35 -3.83
N THR A 33 -11.27 15.15 -4.64
CA THR A 33 -12.01 16.33 -4.18
C THR A 33 -13.43 16.31 -4.72
N ILE A 34 -14.41 16.44 -3.84
CA ILE A 34 -15.84 16.53 -4.14
C ILE A 34 -16.24 17.99 -4.03
N VAL A 35 -16.86 18.54 -5.08
CA VAL A 35 -17.16 19.99 -5.19
C VAL A 35 -18.65 20.30 -5.13
N SER A 36 -19.56 19.36 -5.31
CA SER A 36 -20.94 19.73 -5.65
C SER A 36 -22.10 19.01 -4.98
N ASN A 37 -21.87 18.01 -4.12
CA ASN A 37 -22.98 17.27 -3.50
C ASN A 37 -23.08 17.57 -2.01
N LYS A 38 -24.09 18.39 -1.63
CA LYS A 38 -24.34 18.76 -0.23
C LYS A 38 -24.56 17.54 0.69
N GLN A 39 -25.17 16.46 0.20
CA GLN A 39 -25.42 15.27 1.02
C GLN A 39 -24.14 14.52 1.34
N VAL A 40 -23.22 14.41 0.38
CA VAL A 40 -21.90 13.81 0.59
C VAL A 40 -21.00 14.75 1.38
N LEU A 41 -20.98 16.04 1.03
CA LEU A 41 -20.16 17.06 1.69
C LEU A 41 -20.44 17.19 3.18
N SER A 42 -21.71 16.99 3.59
CA SER A 42 -22.12 17.12 5.00
C SER A 42 -21.95 15.85 5.82
N ARG A 43 -21.74 14.70 5.20
CA ARG A 43 -21.78 13.38 5.87
C ARG A 43 -20.57 12.51 5.64
N LEU A 44 -19.83 12.69 4.53
CA LEU A 44 -18.69 11.85 4.22
C LEU A 44 -17.64 11.95 5.32
N ASP A 45 -17.27 10.82 5.86
CA ASP A 45 -16.28 10.68 6.92
C ASP A 45 -15.36 9.48 6.64
N ARG A 46 -14.38 9.33 7.49
CA ARG A 46 -13.52 8.16 7.53
C ARG A 46 -14.38 6.89 7.70
N GLY A 47 -13.93 5.81 7.11
CA GLY A 47 -14.66 4.55 7.18
C GLY A 47 -15.68 4.35 6.07
N TRP A 48 -16.03 5.37 5.30
CA TRP A 48 -16.82 5.21 4.07
C TRP A 48 -16.00 4.49 3.00
N SER A 49 -16.68 3.94 2.02
CA SER A 49 -16.05 3.21 0.92
C SER A 49 -16.65 3.59 -0.42
N PHE A 50 -15.92 3.30 -1.49
CA PHE A 50 -16.40 3.43 -2.86
C PHE A 50 -15.67 2.43 -3.76
N THR A 51 -16.29 2.13 -4.91
CA THR A 51 -15.68 1.30 -5.95
C THR A 51 -15.15 2.18 -7.07
N PHE A 52 -13.91 1.95 -7.47
CA PHE A 52 -13.29 2.58 -8.62
C PHE A 52 -12.52 1.53 -9.42
N ASP A 53 -12.76 1.48 -10.73
CA ASP A 53 -12.16 0.50 -11.64
C ASP A 53 -12.33 -0.96 -11.16
N GLY A 54 -13.54 -1.29 -10.68
CA GLY A 54 -13.87 -2.62 -10.14
C GLY A 54 -13.28 -2.97 -8.78
N GLU A 55 -12.47 -2.08 -8.19
CA GLU A 55 -11.80 -2.29 -6.92
C GLU A 55 -12.41 -1.45 -5.80
N LEU A 56 -12.45 -2.01 -4.59
CA LEU A 56 -13.01 -1.36 -3.41
C LEU A 56 -11.93 -0.54 -2.68
N TYR A 57 -12.27 0.70 -2.35
CA TYR A 57 -11.42 1.63 -1.60
C TYR A 57 -12.10 2.08 -0.31
N LYS A 58 -11.31 2.18 0.76
CA LYS A 58 -11.73 2.66 2.08
C LYS A 58 -11.22 4.07 2.29
N ILE A 59 -12.09 5.00 2.68
CA ILE A 59 -11.70 6.38 3.00
C ILE A 59 -11.05 6.39 4.37
N ILE A 60 -9.81 6.86 4.42
CA ILE A 60 -9.00 6.95 5.63
C ILE A 60 -8.86 8.38 6.15
N TYR A 61 -9.09 9.36 5.29
CA TYR A 61 -9.01 10.77 5.62
C TYR A 61 -10.07 11.56 4.84
N ALA A 62 -10.73 12.49 5.52
CA ALA A 62 -11.69 13.41 4.92
C ALA A 62 -11.53 14.78 5.53
N LYS A 63 -11.40 15.82 4.69
CA LYS A 63 -11.24 17.23 5.09
C LYS A 63 -12.23 18.11 4.35
N PRO A 64 -13.31 18.55 5.01
CA PRO A 64 -14.19 19.57 4.45
C PRO A 64 -13.47 20.93 4.45
N LYS A 65 -13.69 21.71 3.39
CA LYS A 65 -13.22 23.09 3.26
C LYS A 65 -14.41 23.96 2.86
N ASP A 66 -14.71 24.96 3.67
CA ASP A 66 -15.71 25.98 3.40
C ASP A 66 -14.98 27.24 2.90
N GLU A 67 -15.28 27.64 1.68
CA GLU A 67 -14.75 28.87 1.06
C GLU A 67 -15.87 29.89 0.81
N GLY A 68 -16.83 29.95 1.71
CA GLY A 68 -17.98 30.86 1.67
C GLY A 68 -19.07 30.37 0.71
N LYS A 69 -18.97 30.66 -0.59
CA LYS A 69 -19.97 30.22 -1.58
C LYS A 69 -19.79 28.79 -2.03
N ASN A 70 -18.57 28.23 -1.90
CA ASN A 70 -18.21 26.90 -2.33
C ASN A 70 -17.77 26.04 -1.15
N ILE A 71 -18.38 24.90 -1.01
CA ILE A 71 -17.94 23.87 -0.08
C ILE A 71 -17.28 22.76 -0.90
N SER A 72 -16.07 22.39 -0.53
CA SER A 72 -15.37 21.25 -1.10
C SER A 72 -14.99 20.27 -0.01
N LEU A 73 -14.82 18.99 -0.38
CA LEU A 73 -14.36 17.97 0.53
C LEU A 73 -13.23 17.18 -0.13
N SER A 74 -12.03 17.29 0.43
CA SER A 74 -10.90 16.47 0.01
C SER A 74 -10.85 15.22 0.84
N PHE A 75 -10.50 14.09 0.21
CA PHE A 75 -10.36 12.80 0.88
C PHE A 75 -9.18 12.02 0.35
N ASP A 76 -8.65 11.12 1.21
CA ASP A 76 -7.71 10.09 0.85
C ASP A 76 -8.32 8.72 1.15
N ALA A 77 -8.13 7.80 0.22
CA ALA A 77 -8.62 6.43 0.30
C ALA A 77 -7.53 5.44 -0.09
N VAL A 78 -7.55 4.28 0.54
CA VAL A 78 -6.66 3.17 0.24
C VAL A 78 -7.47 1.99 -0.24
N HIS A 79 -6.88 1.18 -1.12
CA HIS A 79 -7.50 -0.08 -1.53
C HIS A 79 -7.80 -0.95 -0.31
N GLN A 80 -8.97 -1.60 -0.31
CA GLN A 80 -9.51 -2.33 0.86
C GLN A 80 -8.52 -3.34 1.45
N PHE A 81 -7.74 -4.04 0.61
CA PHE A 81 -6.70 -4.97 1.06
C PHE A 81 -5.70 -4.32 2.02
N PHE A 82 -5.18 -3.14 1.67
CA PHE A 82 -4.19 -2.47 2.51
C PHE A 82 -4.79 -2.00 3.83
N TYR A 83 -6.03 -1.53 3.79
CA TYR A 83 -6.77 -1.16 5.00
C TYR A 83 -6.96 -2.36 5.93
N ASP A 84 -7.48 -3.47 5.42
CA ASP A 84 -7.78 -4.66 6.21
C ASP A 84 -6.51 -5.30 6.81
N PHE A 85 -5.43 -5.35 6.02
CA PHE A 85 -4.17 -5.93 6.47
C PHE A 85 -3.42 -5.03 7.44
N GLU A 86 -3.56 -3.70 7.36
CA GLU A 86 -2.98 -2.79 8.35
C GLU A 86 -3.70 -2.87 9.69
N HIS A 87 -5.03 -3.04 9.68
CA HIS A 87 -5.86 -3.08 10.90
C HIS A 87 -6.09 -4.51 11.44
N SER A 88 -5.40 -5.50 10.90
CA SER A 88 -5.46 -6.90 11.36
C SER A 88 -4.07 -7.39 11.73
N ASN A 89 -3.93 -7.96 12.92
CA ASN A 89 -2.65 -8.42 13.44
C ASN A 89 -2.46 -9.93 13.27
N CYS A 90 -1.22 -10.34 13.09
CA CYS A 90 -0.75 -11.71 13.20
C CYS A 90 0.08 -11.84 14.48
N TYR A 91 -0.40 -12.68 15.40
CA TYR A 91 0.22 -12.84 16.72
C TYR A 91 1.23 -13.97 16.78
N LYS A 92 1.26 -14.84 15.77
CA LYS A 92 2.25 -15.91 15.70
C LYS A 92 3.64 -15.34 15.50
N GLU A 93 4.56 -15.75 16.34
CA GLU A 93 5.97 -15.42 16.25
C GLU A 93 6.74 -16.51 15.52
N PHE A 94 7.68 -16.11 14.69
CA PHE A 94 8.56 -16.98 13.94
C PHE A 94 10.01 -16.73 14.36
N ASN A 95 10.74 -17.83 14.58
CA ASN A 95 12.15 -17.83 14.85
C ASN A 95 12.85 -18.86 13.97
N GLY A 96 14.07 -18.54 13.53
CA GLY A 96 14.87 -19.41 12.67
C GLY A 96 14.50 -19.32 11.19
N SER A 97 14.86 -20.35 10.44
CA SER A 97 14.66 -20.43 8.99
C SER A 97 13.40 -21.20 8.66
N ASN A 98 12.47 -20.55 7.97
CA ASN A 98 11.22 -21.14 7.49
C ASN A 98 11.08 -20.95 5.99
N ARG A 99 10.32 -21.85 5.34
CA ARG A 99 9.94 -21.69 3.93
C ARG A 99 9.04 -20.46 3.78
N PHE A 100 9.14 -19.82 2.63
CA PHE A 100 8.34 -18.62 2.31
C PHE A 100 6.83 -18.84 2.50
N GLU A 101 6.35 -19.99 2.04
CA GLU A 101 4.92 -20.35 2.09
C GLU A 101 4.39 -20.40 3.53
N VAL A 102 5.20 -20.81 4.49
CA VAL A 102 4.82 -20.90 5.91
C VAL A 102 4.49 -19.52 6.49
N TYR A 103 5.24 -18.49 6.09
CA TYR A 103 4.94 -17.11 6.48
C TYR A 103 3.66 -16.61 5.81
N ILE A 104 3.50 -16.85 4.50
CA ILE A 104 2.33 -16.39 3.74
C ILE A 104 1.05 -17.06 4.25
N GLU A 105 1.08 -18.36 4.48
CA GLU A 105 -0.06 -19.11 5.04
C GLU A 105 -0.55 -18.49 6.35
N GLU A 106 0.33 -18.22 7.30
CA GLU A 106 -0.06 -17.63 8.58
C GLU A 106 -0.53 -16.19 8.44
N ILE A 107 0.13 -15.37 7.60
CA ILE A 107 -0.27 -13.97 7.35
C ILE A 107 -1.68 -13.92 6.74
N PHE A 108 -2.04 -14.84 5.86
CA PHE A 108 -3.34 -14.86 5.19
C PHE A 108 -4.42 -15.65 5.93
N LYS A 109 -4.06 -16.43 6.94
CA LYS A 109 -4.97 -17.26 7.71
C LYS A 109 -6.13 -16.43 8.29
N ASN A 110 -7.35 -16.81 7.96
CA ASN A 110 -8.59 -16.13 8.40
C ASN A 110 -8.66 -14.62 8.03
N SER A 111 -7.91 -14.18 7.02
CA SER A 111 -7.91 -12.77 6.57
C SER A 111 -9.10 -12.44 5.65
N GLY A 112 -9.77 -13.45 5.09
CA GLY A 112 -10.78 -13.28 4.05
C GLY A 112 -10.20 -13.03 2.65
N TYR A 113 -8.87 -13.04 2.50
CA TYR A 113 -8.15 -12.93 1.22
C TYR A 113 -7.53 -14.26 0.83
N ARG A 114 -7.38 -14.44 -0.48
CA ARG A 114 -6.69 -15.59 -1.08
C ARG A 114 -5.37 -15.11 -1.68
N TYR A 115 -4.41 -16.01 -1.78
CA TYR A 115 -3.16 -15.74 -2.45
C TYR A 115 -2.82 -16.81 -3.47
N VAL A 116 -2.02 -16.43 -4.48
CA VAL A 116 -1.44 -17.31 -5.48
C VAL A 116 0.04 -16.98 -5.56
N ILE A 117 0.90 -17.99 -5.38
CA ILE A 117 2.34 -17.84 -5.49
C ILE A 117 2.76 -18.41 -6.84
N GLU A 118 3.28 -17.56 -7.71
CA GLU A 118 3.73 -17.89 -9.07
C GLU A 118 5.27 -17.77 -9.22
N ALA A 119 5.97 -17.70 -8.10
CA ALA A 119 7.43 -17.61 -8.07
C ALA A 119 8.00 -18.45 -6.95
N GLU A 120 9.15 -19.05 -7.22
CA GLU A 120 9.90 -19.76 -6.19
C GLU A 120 10.63 -18.77 -5.27
N ALA A 121 10.61 -19.06 -3.97
CA ALA A 121 11.34 -18.32 -2.97
C ALA A 121 12.18 -19.26 -2.10
N LYS A 122 13.37 -18.79 -1.73
CA LYS A 122 14.22 -19.48 -0.78
C LYS A 122 13.65 -19.39 0.64
N ALA A 123 14.09 -20.30 1.50
CA ALA A 123 13.81 -20.19 2.92
C ALA A 123 14.37 -18.86 3.47
N ILE A 124 13.60 -18.23 4.36
CA ILE A 124 13.93 -16.93 4.94
C ILE A 124 14.18 -17.14 6.44
N ARG A 125 15.30 -16.62 6.92
CA ARG A 125 15.58 -16.61 8.36
C ARG A 125 15.07 -15.32 8.98
N LYS A 126 14.29 -15.46 10.04
CA LYS A 126 13.78 -14.37 10.88
C LYS A 126 13.92 -14.73 12.35
N GLU A 127 14.11 -13.72 13.18
CA GLU A 127 14.10 -13.86 14.63
C GLU A 127 13.11 -12.84 15.20
N ASN A 128 12.31 -13.27 16.18
CA ASN A 128 11.26 -12.48 16.82
C ASN A 128 10.31 -11.81 15.80
N PHE A 129 9.99 -12.54 14.73
CA PHE A 129 9.16 -12.03 13.63
C PHE A 129 7.70 -12.43 13.83
N GLY A 130 6.87 -11.46 14.17
CA GLY A 130 5.46 -11.64 14.49
C GLY A 130 4.92 -10.46 15.27
N ASN A 131 3.77 -10.64 15.93
CA ASN A 131 3.13 -9.62 16.79
C ASN A 131 3.02 -8.23 16.13
N ALA A 132 2.65 -8.22 14.84
CA ALA A 132 2.56 -7.01 14.03
C ALA A 132 1.38 -7.05 13.08
N SER A 133 1.07 -5.90 12.42
CA SER A 133 0.03 -5.87 11.39
C SER A 133 0.39 -6.85 10.26
N ARG A 134 -0.64 -7.49 9.70
CA ARG A 134 -0.47 -8.41 8.57
C ARG A 134 0.22 -7.70 7.40
N LEU A 135 -0.09 -6.43 7.17
CA LEU A 135 0.51 -5.65 6.10
C LEU A 135 2.00 -5.48 6.29
N LYS A 136 2.44 -5.12 7.50
CA LYS A 136 3.86 -4.99 7.83
C LYS A 136 4.60 -6.31 7.62
N MET A 137 4.08 -7.40 8.18
CA MET A 137 4.68 -8.72 8.04
C MET A 137 4.73 -9.16 6.57
N PHE A 138 3.65 -8.99 5.82
CA PHE A 138 3.57 -9.33 4.41
C PHE A 138 4.61 -8.59 3.58
N LYS A 139 4.66 -7.25 3.69
CA LYS A 139 5.64 -6.42 2.97
C LYS A 139 7.08 -6.82 3.30
N GLU A 140 7.35 -7.13 4.55
CA GLU A 140 8.69 -7.52 4.99
C GLU A 140 9.12 -8.88 4.41
N ILE A 141 8.23 -9.86 4.37
CA ILE A 141 8.53 -11.18 3.79
C ILE A 141 8.65 -11.11 2.26
N ILE A 142 7.77 -10.38 1.57
CA ILE A 142 7.88 -10.13 0.12
C ILE A 142 9.23 -9.48 -0.22
N LYS A 143 9.62 -8.45 0.53
CA LYS A 143 10.92 -7.79 0.36
C LYS A 143 12.10 -8.74 0.60
N ALA A 144 12.04 -9.56 1.65
CA ALA A 144 13.08 -10.52 1.97
C ALA A 144 13.21 -11.62 0.90
N ALA A 145 12.10 -12.03 0.28
CA ALA A 145 12.07 -12.96 -0.83
C ALA A 145 12.54 -12.35 -2.18
N GLY A 146 12.63 -11.04 -2.28
CA GLY A 146 12.90 -10.34 -3.54
C GLY A 146 11.77 -10.50 -4.56
N LEU A 147 10.53 -10.62 -4.08
CA LEU A 147 9.34 -10.82 -4.90
C LEU A 147 8.50 -9.55 -4.99
N GLU A 148 7.54 -9.56 -5.89
CA GLU A 148 6.56 -8.51 -6.08
C GLU A 148 5.14 -9.09 -5.96
N PHE A 149 4.17 -8.24 -5.70
CA PHE A 149 2.78 -8.64 -5.63
C PHE A 149 1.83 -7.66 -6.31
N SER A 150 0.70 -8.17 -6.75
CA SER A 150 -0.45 -7.40 -7.20
C SER A 150 -1.70 -7.87 -6.49
N VAL A 151 -2.67 -6.97 -6.33
CA VAL A 151 -3.95 -7.27 -5.70
C VAL A 151 -5.07 -6.97 -6.67
N THR A 152 -6.01 -7.91 -6.80
CA THR A 152 -7.24 -7.73 -7.56
C THR A 152 -8.40 -8.29 -6.74
N GLY A 153 -9.31 -7.43 -6.33
CA GLY A 153 -10.38 -7.78 -5.40
C GLY A 153 -9.82 -8.38 -4.11
N LYS A 154 -10.14 -9.64 -3.85
CA LYS A 154 -9.66 -10.41 -2.69
C LYS A 154 -8.57 -11.43 -3.02
N VAL A 155 -7.91 -11.30 -4.16
CA VAL A 155 -6.84 -12.21 -4.58
C VAL A 155 -5.53 -11.45 -4.67
N VAL A 156 -4.51 -11.95 -3.99
CA VAL A 156 -3.14 -11.44 -4.03
C VAL A 156 -2.28 -12.40 -4.84
N ARG A 157 -1.71 -11.93 -5.94
CA ARG A 157 -0.76 -12.67 -6.75
C ARG A 157 0.66 -12.27 -6.37
N ILE A 158 1.49 -13.24 -6.04
CA ILE A 158 2.88 -13.07 -5.66
C ILE A 158 3.73 -13.63 -6.79
N VAL A 159 4.54 -12.76 -7.39
CA VAL A 159 5.30 -13.04 -8.62
C VAL A 159 6.74 -12.60 -8.47
N LYS A 160 7.60 -13.02 -9.39
CA LYS A 160 8.98 -12.54 -9.42
C LYS A 160 9.06 -11.05 -9.80
N LYS A 161 8.21 -10.62 -10.75
CA LYS A 161 8.12 -9.24 -11.23
C LYS A 161 6.70 -8.95 -11.72
N VAL A 162 6.12 -7.85 -11.28
CA VAL A 162 4.83 -7.36 -11.78
C VAL A 162 5.06 -6.59 -13.07
N GLY A 163 4.27 -6.92 -14.11
CA GLY A 163 4.38 -6.32 -15.43
C GLY A 163 5.32 -7.07 -16.36
N THR A 164 5.39 -6.60 -17.59
CA THR A 164 6.22 -7.14 -18.67
C THR A 164 7.22 -6.09 -19.14
N ASP A 165 8.40 -6.52 -19.50
CA ASP A 165 9.35 -5.64 -20.18
C ASP A 165 8.85 -5.39 -21.60
N LEU A 166 8.47 -4.14 -21.86
CA LEU A 166 8.04 -3.71 -23.19
C LEU A 166 9.25 -3.29 -24.01
N SER A 167 9.28 -3.66 -25.28
CA SER A 167 10.27 -3.16 -26.25
C SER A 167 10.06 -1.69 -26.64
N THR A 168 9.04 -1.05 -26.09
CA THR A 168 8.68 0.33 -26.37
C THR A 168 9.70 1.27 -25.75
N VAL A 169 10.39 2.04 -26.60
CA VAL A 169 11.31 3.07 -26.16
C VAL A 169 10.56 4.38 -25.95
N VAL A 170 10.68 4.96 -24.76
CA VAL A 170 10.14 6.29 -24.47
C VAL A 170 11.09 7.34 -25.04
N ARG A 171 10.58 8.16 -25.97
CA ARG A 171 11.37 9.22 -26.64
C ARG A 171 10.72 10.57 -26.42
N LYS A 172 11.52 11.56 -26.04
CA LYS A 172 11.09 12.95 -25.93
C LYS A 172 10.57 13.43 -27.28
N ASN A 173 9.46 14.18 -27.28
CA ASN A 173 8.76 14.71 -28.45
C ASN A 173 8.14 13.67 -29.41
N PHE A 174 8.06 12.40 -28.99
CA PHE A 174 7.38 11.36 -29.76
C PHE A 174 6.26 10.70 -28.98
N ASN A 175 6.58 10.10 -27.85
CA ASN A 175 5.60 9.44 -26.98
C ASN A 175 5.74 9.84 -25.50
N MET A 176 6.43 10.97 -25.25
CA MET A 176 6.57 11.59 -23.95
C MET A 176 6.25 13.09 -24.09
N ASN A 177 5.19 13.53 -23.41
CA ASN A 177 4.77 14.94 -23.44
C ASN A 177 5.58 15.81 -22.48
N GLU A 178 5.91 15.27 -21.30
CA GLU A 178 6.63 15.98 -20.26
C GLU A 178 7.64 15.07 -19.55
N LEU A 179 8.82 15.59 -19.26
CA LEU A 179 9.85 14.94 -18.47
C LEU A 179 10.32 15.91 -17.39
N THR A 180 10.06 15.58 -16.15
CA THR A 180 10.64 16.25 -15.00
C THR A 180 11.75 15.39 -14.42
N ILE A 181 12.95 15.95 -14.29
CA ILE A 181 14.10 15.28 -13.66
C ILE A 181 14.40 16.02 -12.36
N GLU A 182 14.15 15.36 -11.24
CA GLU A 182 14.54 15.86 -9.92
C GLU A 182 15.89 15.25 -9.52
N LYS A 183 16.84 16.10 -9.13
CA LYS A 183 18.14 15.69 -8.59
C LYS A 183 18.20 16.15 -7.14
N ASN A 184 18.14 15.21 -6.21
CA ASN A 184 18.17 15.49 -4.78
C ASN A 184 19.38 14.81 -4.14
N ILE A 185 20.23 15.60 -3.47
CA ILE A 185 21.41 15.11 -2.76
C ILE A 185 21.19 15.04 -1.23
N GLY A 186 20.00 15.36 -0.74
CA GLY A 186 19.72 15.42 0.69
C GLY A 186 20.01 14.13 1.46
N ASN A 187 19.92 12.99 0.78
CA ASN A 187 20.22 11.67 1.35
C ASN A 187 21.46 11.01 0.74
N PHE A 188 22.25 11.77 -0.01
CA PHE A 188 23.48 11.25 -0.63
C PHE A 188 24.63 11.28 0.35
N ILE A 189 25.21 10.13 0.63
CA ILE A 189 26.35 9.98 1.54
C ILE A 189 27.55 9.49 0.70
N THR A 190 28.55 10.34 0.53
CA THR A 190 29.78 9.98 -0.19
C THR A 190 30.77 9.19 0.68
N TYR A 191 30.64 9.29 2.00
CA TYR A 191 31.45 8.56 2.96
C TYR A 191 30.63 8.17 4.19
N LYS A 192 30.70 6.91 4.59
CA LYS A 192 30.06 6.41 5.79
C LYS A 192 31.09 5.62 6.63
N LYS A 193 31.35 6.07 7.85
CA LYS A 193 32.15 5.34 8.83
C LYS A 193 31.23 4.49 9.70
N GLY A 194 31.36 3.18 9.61
CA GLY A 194 30.73 2.27 10.56
C GLY A 194 31.56 2.19 11.83
N LEU A 195 30.91 2.44 12.96
CA LEU A 195 31.50 2.15 14.26
C LEU A 195 30.91 0.83 14.75
N GLY A 196 31.76 -0.09 15.16
CA GLY A 196 31.31 -1.36 15.77
C GLY A 196 30.60 -1.11 17.12
N ALA A 197 29.89 -2.08 17.59
CA ALA A 197 29.37 -2.05 18.97
C ALA A 197 30.54 -2.02 19.95
N TRP A 198 30.35 -1.24 21.01
CA TRP A 198 31.31 -1.27 22.12
C TRP A 198 31.32 -2.68 22.71
N LYS A 199 32.51 -3.23 22.87
CA LYS A 199 32.71 -4.40 23.72
C LYS A 199 32.55 -3.95 25.17
N ASP A 200 32.13 -4.84 26.03
CA ASP A 200 32.03 -4.57 27.47
C ASP A 200 33.41 -4.34 28.08
N GLU A 201 33.44 -3.81 29.31
CA GLU A 201 34.69 -3.38 30.00
C GLU A 201 35.75 -4.48 30.12
N ASN A 202 35.41 -5.74 29.88
CA ASN A 202 36.29 -6.89 30.00
C ASN A 202 36.87 -7.38 28.66
N ASN A 203 36.58 -6.73 27.55
CA ASN A 203 36.95 -7.21 26.19
C ASN A 203 37.39 -6.06 25.29
N HIS A 204 38.42 -5.35 25.73
CA HIS A 204 39.13 -4.36 24.92
C HIS A 204 40.29 -5.04 24.19
N ASP A 205 40.18 -5.20 22.87
CA ASP A 205 41.26 -5.37 21.93
C ASP A 205 41.15 -4.29 20.84
#